data_21f9714846a267aa216a768c571413a1
#
_entry.id   21f9714846a267aa216a768c571413a1
#
_cell.length_a   1.000
_cell.length_b   1.000
_cell.length_c   1.000
_cell.angle_alpha   90.00
_cell.angle_beta   90.00
_cell.angle_gamma   90.00
#
_symmetry.space_group_name_H-M   'P 1'
#
loop_
_entity.id
_entity.type
_entity.pdbx_description
1 polymer ?
#
loop_
_entity_poly.entity_id
_entity_poly.type
_entity_poly.pdbx_seq_one_letter_code
_entity_poly.pdbx_strand_id
1 'polypeptide(L)'
;MRMFVTGGAGFIGSNLVERLLADGHTLTAFDDLSLGRRENVTDCFRNGGFRLIVADLLDLPAVEEVVAGHDVVFHLAANSDIGEGGRKTDIDLRQGTFATYHVLEAMRRTGVRQIVFSSSSVVYGEANVVPTPEDYGPLFPISLYGASKLACEGLISAFCHNYNFQGWIFRFANICGRHGTHGAIVDFIRKLRQDSRHLEVLGDGRQAKPYLHVYECVDGILYGWHNAREQLNCFNLGCGGATSAEQIARLLLETMGLRDVGLVFTGGERGWPGDVPQVRLDCTKLRRLGWQATLTSDEAVKRATEELVEEISCKQSY
;
A
#
# COMPACT_ATOMS: atom_id res chain seq x y z
N MET A 1 18.60 -14.65 0.27
CA MET A 1 18.90 -13.33 0.82
C MET A 1 18.18 -13.17 2.16
N ARG A 2 18.71 -12.34 3.04
CA ARG A 2 18.06 -11.94 4.29
C ARG A 2 17.37 -10.60 4.06
N MET A 3 16.04 -10.54 4.22
CA MET A 3 15.26 -9.35 3.91
C MET A 3 14.53 -8.83 5.14
N PHE A 4 14.55 -7.54 5.33
CA PHE A 4 13.86 -6.83 6.39
C PHE A 4 12.61 -6.15 5.82
N VAL A 5 11.43 -6.47 6.36
CA VAL A 5 10.14 -5.94 5.88
C VAL A 5 9.46 -5.17 7.00
N THR A 6 9.42 -3.85 6.92
CA THR A 6 8.64 -3.03 7.85
C THR A 6 7.18 -3.00 7.41
N GLY A 7 6.26 -2.97 8.36
CA GLY A 7 4.82 -3.14 8.08
C GLY A 7 4.50 -4.55 7.56
N GLY A 8 5.32 -5.55 7.95
CA GLY A 8 5.26 -6.91 7.43
C GLY A 8 4.03 -7.71 7.84
N ALA A 9 3.29 -7.30 8.87
CA ALA A 9 1.99 -7.86 9.26
C ALA A 9 0.80 -7.07 8.70
N GLY A 10 1.07 -5.96 7.97
CA GLY A 10 0.07 -5.14 7.30
C GLY A 10 -0.47 -5.77 6.01
N PHE A 11 -1.33 -5.04 5.31
CA PHE A 11 -2.00 -5.50 4.10
C PHE A 11 -0.99 -5.92 3.00
N ILE A 12 -0.22 -4.98 2.44
CA ILE A 12 0.72 -5.28 1.35
C ILE A 12 1.91 -6.08 1.89
N GLY A 13 2.37 -5.75 3.12
CA GLY A 13 3.53 -6.37 3.74
C GLY A 13 3.38 -7.87 3.95
N SER A 14 2.24 -8.35 4.42
CA SER A 14 2.00 -9.78 4.64
C SER A 14 1.99 -10.58 3.33
N ASN A 15 1.37 -10.03 2.26
CA ASN A 15 1.39 -10.64 0.93
C ASN A 15 2.81 -10.68 0.33
N LEU A 16 3.62 -9.63 0.57
CA LEU A 16 5.04 -9.60 0.17
C LEU A 16 5.85 -10.63 0.96
N VAL A 17 5.66 -10.72 2.27
CA VAL A 17 6.33 -11.70 3.15
C VAL A 17 6.05 -13.13 2.67
N GLU A 18 4.79 -13.49 2.43
CA GLU A 18 4.41 -14.80 1.91
C GLU A 18 5.13 -15.12 0.58
N ARG A 19 5.13 -14.17 -0.36
CA ARG A 19 5.77 -14.35 -1.66
C ARG A 19 7.29 -14.54 -1.54
N LEU A 20 7.96 -13.70 -0.76
CA LEU A 20 9.41 -13.79 -0.59
C LEU A 20 9.85 -15.07 0.14
N LEU A 21 9.03 -15.58 1.08
CA LEU A 21 9.26 -16.89 1.70
C LEU A 21 9.11 -18.04 0.70
N ALA A 22 8.09 -17.96 -0.17
CA ALA A 22 7.91 -18.94 -1.24
C ALA A 22 9.08 -18.93 -2.24
N ASP A 23 9.68 -17.77 -2.48
CA ASP A 23 10.87 -17.61 -3.31
C ASP A 23 12.19 -18.05 -2.60
N GLY A 24 12.10 -18.58 -1.36
CA GLY A 24 13.22 -19.18 -0.63
C GLY A 24 14.10 -18.19 0.13
N HIS A 25 13.61 -17.01 0.46
CA HIS A 25 14.33 -15.99 1.22
C HIS A 25 14.12 -16.14 2.73
N THR A 26 15.01 -15.55 3.53
CA THR A 26 14.87 -15.45 4.99
C THR A 26 14.37 -14.05 5.32
N LEU A 27 13.31 -13.96 6.14
CA LEU A 27 12.60 -12.70 6.38
C LEU A 27 12.52 -12.34 7.86
N THR A 28 12.72 -11.06 8.14
CA THR A 28 12.33 -10.44 9.38
C THR A 28 11.25 -9.41 9.09
N ALA A 29 10.01 -9.67 9.51
CA ALA A 29 8.95 -8.69 9.54
C ALA A 29 9.05 -7.85 10.82
N PHE A 30 8.91 -6.54 10.70
CA PHE A 30 8.92 -5.57 11.79
C PHE A 30 7.62 -4.75 11.72
N ASP A 31 6.79 -4.81 12.77
CA ASP A 31 5.45 -4.23 12.76
C ASP A 31 5.01 -3.92 14.21
N ASP A 32 4.40 -2.78 14.46
CA ASP A 32 3.88 -2.41 15.78
C ASP A 32 2.48 -2.98 16.05
N LEU A 33 1.88 -3.61 15.03
CA LEU A 33 0.53 -4.17 15.02
C LEU A 33 -0.59 -3.14 15.27
N SER A 34 -0.31 -1.85 15.06
CA SER A 34 -1.32 -0.78 15.15
C SER A 34 -2.39 -0.90 14.05
N LEU A 35 -1.98 -1.25 12.84
CA LEU A 35 -2.83 -1.53 11.68
C LEU A 35 -2.61 -2.95 11.14
N GLY A 36 -1.40 -3.48 11.29
CA GLY A 36 -1.04 -4.85 10.98
C GLY A 36 -1.70 -5.85 11.92
N ARG A 37 -1.80 -7.10 11.49
CA ARG A 37 -2.40 -8.19 12.26
C ARG A 37 -1.49 -9.41 12.23
N ARG A 38 -1.21 -9.98 13.40
CA ARG A 38 -0.39 -11.20 13.52
C ARG A 38 -0.97 -12.35 12.71
N GLU A 39 -2.31 -12.40 12.62
CA GLU A 39 -3.06 -13.42 11.87
C GLU A 39 -2.70 -13.42 10.38
N ASN A 40 -2.35 -12.27 9.80
CA ASN A 40 -1.97 -12.16 8.39
C ASN A 40 -0.68 -12.90 8.03
N VAL A 41 0.15 -13.21 9.03
CA VAL A 41 1.46 -13.90 8.85
C VAL A 41 1.55 -15.21 9.64
N THR A 42 0.42 -15.74 10.12
CA THR A 42 0.39 -16.95 10.95
C THR A 42 1.00 -18.15 10.24
N ASP A 43 0.68 -18.36 8.97
CA ASP A 43 1.20 -19.48 8.19
C ASP A 43 2.69 -19.32 7.88
N CYS A 44 3.22 -18.11 7.88
CA CYS A 44 4.64 -17.84 7.68
C CYS A 44 5.52 -18.44 8.79
N PHE A 45 5.00 -18.59 10.02
CA PHE A 45 5.74 -19.19 11.12
C PHE A 45 6.07 -20.68 10.94
N ARG A 46 5.40 -21.35 10.01
CA ARG A 46 5.73 -22.74 9.62
C ARG A 46 7.02 -22.82 8.81
N ASN A 47 7.47 -21.68 8.27
CA ASN A 47 8.73 -21.56 7.54
C ASN A 47 9.84 -21.16 8.52
N GLY A 48 10.87 -21.99 8.68
CA GLY A 48 11.99 -21.72 9.60
C GLY A 48 12.83 -20.48 9.24
N GLY A 49 12.60 -19.88 8.07
CA GLY A 49 13.24 -18.64 7.61
C GLY A 49 12.47 -17.35 7.97
N PHE A 50 11.39 -17.42 8.76
CA PHE A 50 10.56 -16.27 9.12
C PHE A 50 10.60 -15.95 10.60
N ARG A 51 10.68 -14.64 10.91
CA ARG A 51 10.42 -14.11 12.26
C ARG A 51 9.63 -12.81 12.19
N LEU A 52 8.77 -12.56 13.17
CA LEU A 52 8.05 -11.31 13.40
C LEU A 52 8.60 -10.63 14.66
N ILE A 53 9.04 -9.40 14.54
CA ILE A 53 9.42 -8.51 15.63
C ILE A 53 8.30 -7.50 15.82
N VAL A 54 7.71 -7.46 17.00
CA VAL A 54 6.66 -6.48 17.35
C VAL A 54 7.32 -5.31 18.08
N ALA A 55 7.50 -4.20 17.35
CA ALA A 55 8.11 -2.99 17.89
C ALA A 55 7.78 -1.76 17.02
N ASP A 56 7.99 -0.55 17.57
CA ASP A 56 7.74 0.72 16.89
C ASP A 56 9.00 1.20 16.13
N LEU A 57 8.83 1.63 14.89
CA LEU A 57 9.91 2.24 14.08
C LEU A 57 10.41 3.58 14.65
N LEU A 58 9.70 4.18 15.58
CA LEU A 58 10.16 5.35 16.32
C LEU A 58 11.21 5.01 17.37
N ASP A 59 11.43 3.73 17.68
CA ASP A 59 12.54 3.24 18.51
C ASP A 59 13.76 2.93 17.61
N LEU A 60 14.56 3.98 17.31
CA LEU A 60 15.75 3.83 16.46
C LEU A 60 16.74 2.75 16.95
N PRO A 61 17.07 2.62 18.25
CA PRO A 61 17.89 1.53 18.76
C PRO A 61 17.34 0.13 18.40
N ALA A 62 16.05 -0.10 18.58
CA ALA A 62 15.42 -1.37 18.21
C ALA A 62 15.49 -1.66 16.71
N VAL A 63 15.27 -0.64 15.86
CA VAL A 63 15.41 -0.78 14.41
C VAL A 63 16.84 -1.09 14.02
N GLU A 64 17.83 -0.42 14.61
CA GLU A 64 19.26 -0.61 14.34
C GLU A 64 19.70 -2.03 14.69
N GLU A 65 19.31 -2.54 15.87
CA GLU A 65 19.62 -3.91 16.29
C GLU A 65 19.06 -4.95 15.30
N VAL A 66 17.82 -4.77 14.85
CA VAL A 66 17.12 -5.77 14.04
C VAL A 66 17.52 -5.71 12.58
N VAL A 67 17.76 -4.51 12.00
CA VAL A 67 18.08 -4.38 10.57
C VAL A 67 19.49 -4.86 10.24
N ALA A 68 20.38 -4.92 11.23
CA ALA A 68 21.77 -5.35 11.04
C ALA A 68 21.86 -6.73 10.36
N GLY A 69 22.73 -6.80 9.35
CA GLY A 69 23.01 -8.04 8.62
C GLY A 69 21.93 -8.47 7.63
N HIS A 70 20.93 -7.63 7.32
CA HIS A 70 20.03 -7.86 6.19
C HIS A 70 20.64 -7.32 4.88
N ASP A 71 20.21 -7.88 3.75
CA ASP A 71 20.70 -7.52 2.43
C ASP A 71 19.89 -6.34 1.84
N VAL A 72 18.58 -6.29 2.13
CA VAL A 72 17.65 -5.29 1.60
C VAL A 72 16.54 -5.02 2.61
N VAL A 73 16.05 -3.78 2.62
CA VAL A 73 14.87 -3.33 3.38
C VAL A 73 13.71 -3.08 2.43
N PHE A 74 12.58 -3.73 2.65
CA PHE A 74 11.29 -3.38 2.08
C PHE A 74 10.52 -2.54 3.10
N HIS A 75 10.44 -1.24 2.86
CA HIS A 75 9.84 -0.29 3.78
C HIS A 75 8.39 0.02 3.37
N LEU A 76 7.44 -0.71 4.00
CA LEU A 76 6.01 -0.57 3.72
C LEU A 76 5.22 0.01 4.90
N ALA A 77 5.82 0.09 6.08
CA ALA A 77 5.18 0.68 7.25
C ALA A 77 4.82 2.15 7.01
N ALA A 78 3.60 2.51 7.32
CA ALA A 78 3.07 3.88 7.35
C ALA A 78 1.69 3.87 8.00
N ASN A 79 1.21 5.03 8.48
CA ASN A 79 -0.22 5.20 8.68
C ASN A 79 -0.91 5.17 7.29
N SER A 80 -1.80 4.23 7.06
CA SER A 80 -2.55 4.12 5.80
C SER A 80 -3.98 4.65 5.90
N ASP A 81 -4.40 5.07 7.09
CA ASP A 81 -5.69 5.75 7.31
C ASP A 81 -5.55 7.26 7.09
N ILE A 82 -5.82 7.70 5.86
CA ILE A 82 -5.76 9.13 5.49
C ILE A 82 -6.74 9.95 6.32
N GLY A 83 -7.89 9.38 6.71
CA GLY A 83 -8.88 10.05 7.55
C GLY A 83 -8.36 10.30 8.97
N GLU A 84 -7.59 9.38 9.53
CA GLU A 84 -6.93 9.57 10.83
C GLU A 84 -5.88 10.67 10.76
N GLY A 85 -5.10 10.75 9.66
CA GLY A 85 -4.15 11.84 9.41
C GLY A 85 -4.81 13.23 9.42
N GLY A 86 -6.05 13.34 8.93
CA GLY A 86 -6.84 14.58 9.01
C GLY A 86 -7.25 14.95 10.44
N ARG A 87 -7.41 13.98 11.34
CA ARG A 87 -7.80 14.18 12.74
C ARG A 87 -6.58 14.38 13.67
N LYS A 88 -5.51 13.60 13.43
CA LYS A 88 -4.22 13.66 14.16
C LYS A 88 -3.13 14.09 13.19
N THR A 89 -2.91 15.37 13.08
CA THR A 89 -2.06 15.97 12.04
C THR A 89 -0.57 15.60 12.14
N ASP A 90 -0.11 15.07 13.26
CA ASP A 90 1.25 14.62 13.48
C ASP A 90 1.48 13.11 13.19
N ILE A 91 0.40 12.32 12.99
CA ILE A 91 0.52 10.86 12.83
C ILE A 91 1.33 10.49 11.58
N ASP A 92 1.02 11.12 10.45
CA ASP A 92 1.74 10.86 9.19
C ASP A 92 3.18 11.37 9.23
N LEU A 93 3.44 12.48 9.94
CA LEU A 93 4.79 12.97 10.17
C LEU A 93 5.60 11.97 11.00
N ARG A 94 5.03 11.46 12.09
CA ARG A 94 5.71 10.53 12.99
C ARG A 94 5.85 9.14 12.37
N GLN A 95 4.73 8.50 12.01
CA GLN A 95 4.70 7.11 11.52
C GLN A 95 5.11 6.99 10.03
N GLY A 96 5.17 8.09 9.31
CA GLY A 96 5.70 8.15 7.95
C GLY A 96 7.12 8.69 7.91
N THR A 97 7.26 10.02 8.07
CA THR A 97 8.53 10.72 7.81
C THR A 97 9.61 10.38 8.84
N PHE A 98 9.33 10.46 10.14
CA PHE A 98 10.32 10.12 11.17
C PHE A 98 10.64 8.63 11.19
N ALA A 99 9.66 7.75 11.04
CA ALA A 99 9.88 6.32 10.93
C ALA A 99 10.79 5.97 9.74
N THR A 100 10.56 6.59 8.57
CA THR A 100 11.44 6.43 7.40
C THR A 100 12.86 6.92 7.67
N TYR A 101 13.02 8.07 8.33
CA TYR A 101 14.33 8.55 8.74
C TYR A 101 15.06 7.55 9.66
N HIS A 102 14.37 6.97 10.65
CA HIS A 102 14.95 5.96 11.54
C HIS A 102 15.40 4.70 10.79
N VAL A 103 14.59 4.22 9.85
CA VAL A 103 14.97 3.10 8.99
C VAL A 103 16.23 3.42 8.18
N LEU A 104 16.28 4.58 7.52
CA LEU A 104 17.44 5.00 6.72
C LEU A 104 18.69 5.19 7.57
N GLU A 105 18.56 5.78 8.76
CA GLU A 105 19.70 6.00 9.67
C GLU A 105 20.21 4.66 10.25
N ALA A 106 19.32 3.76 10.64
CA ALA A 106 19.67 2.41 11.08
C ALA A 106 20.40 1.64 9.96
N MET A 107 19.90 1.70 8.73
CA MET A 107 20.56 1.13 7.56
C MET A 107 21.97 1.71 7.34
N ARG A 108 22.10 3.05 7.46
CA ARG A 108 23.38 3.74 7.30
C ARG A 108 24.42 3.24 8.31
N ARG A 109 24.02 3.12 9.58
CA ARG A 109 24.90 2.70 10.69
C ARG A 109 25.29 1.23 10.58
N THR A 110 24.37 0.38 10.13
CA THR A 110 24.58 -1.08 10.03
C THR A 110 25.18 -1.54 8.70
N GLY A 111 25.31 -0.66 7.73
CA GLY A 111 25.89 -0.99 6.42
C GLY A 111 24.91 -1.58 5.41
N VAL A 112 23.61 -1.67 5.70
CA VAL A 112 22.57 -2.04 4.73
C VAL A 112 22.38 -0.91 3.74
N ARG A 113 22.29 -1.19 2.43
CA ARG A 113 22.34 -0.16 1.38
C ARG A 113 21.19 -0.21 0.37
N GLN A 114 20.34 -1.22 0.39
CA GLN A 114 19.23 -1.38 -0.53
C GLN A 114 17.89 -1.12 0.17
N ILE A 115 17.08 -0.21 -0.39
CA ILE A 115 15.75 0.12 0.13
C ILE A 115 14.71 0.12 -0.98
N VAL A 116 13.63 -0.64 -0.77
CA VAL A 116 12.43 -0.65 -1.60
C VAL A 116 11.31 0.04 -0.80
N PHE A 117 10.74 1.10 -1.34
CA PHE A 117 9.79 1.96 -0.62
C PHE A 117 8.43 2.00 -1.27
N SER A 118 7.39 1.80 -0.47
CA SER A 118 5.99 1.99 -0.86
C SER A 118 5.60 3.47 -0.78
N SER A 119 5.66 4.17 -1.90
CA SER A 119 5.07 5.50 -2.05
C SER A 119 3.63 5.39 -2.57
N SER A 120 3.02 6.49 -2.95
CA SER A 120 1.62 6.56 -3.35
C SER A 120 1.41 7.62 -4.42
N SER A 121 0.39 7.42 -5.27
CA SER A 121 -0.06 8.41 -6.24
C SER A 121 -0.50 9.75 -5.62
N VAL A 122 -0.82 9.76 -4.34
CA VAL A 122 -1.23 10.99 -3.62
C VAL A 122 -0.12 12.04 -3.52
N VAL A 123 1.15 11.69 -3.79
CA VAL A 123 2.26 12.65 -3.88
C VAL A 123 2.09 13.64 -5.02
N TYR A 124 1.34 13.26 -6.06
CA TYR A 124 1.07 14.13 -7.20
C TYR A 124 0.06 15.24 -6.92
N GLY A 125 -0.75 15.10 -5.84
CA GLY A 125 -1.87 16.00 -5.59
C GLY A 125 -2.90 15.95 -6.72
N GLU A 126 -3.44 17.09 -7.11
CA GLU A 126 -4.34 17.24 -8.24
C GLU A 126 -3.55 17.51 -9.53
N ALA A 127 -3.02 16.46 -10.13
CA ALA A 127 -2.22 16.58 -11.34
C ALA A 127 -3.05 17.06 -12.52
N ASN A 128 -2.50 18.01 -13.30
CA ASN A 128 -3.11 18.53 -14.52
C ASN A 128 -2.69 17.77 -15.79
N VAL A 129 -1.81 16.76 -15.66
CA VAL A 129 -1.40 15.83 -16.72
C VAL A 129 -1.91 14.43 -16.35
N VAL A 130 -2.78 13.87 -17.19
CA VAL A 130 -3.42 12.57 -16.96
C VAL A 130 -3.36 11.74 -18.27
N PRO A 131 -2.78 10.55 -18.28
CA PRO A 131 -2.10 9.85 -17.18
C PRO A 131 -0.85 10.58 -16.67
N THR A 132 -0.62 10.54 -15.33
CA THR A 132 0.47 11.27 -14.68
C THR A 132 1.76 10.47 -14.70
N PRO A 133 2.84 10.94 -15.35
CA PRO A 133 4.12 10.25 -15.40
C PRO A 133 4.97 10.49 -14.14
N GLU A 134 6.03 9.67 -13.96
CA GLU A 134 6.89 9.75 -12.77
C GLU A 134 7.70 11.05 -12.66
N ASP A 135 7.98 11.71 -13.77
CA ASP A 135 8.70 12.98 -13.86
C ASP A 135 7.79 14.22 -13.79
N TYR A 136 6.48 14.02 -13.55
CA TYR A 136 5.55 15.12 -13.30
C TYR A 136 5.98 15.95 -12.09
N GLY A 137 5.92 17.27 -12.24
CA GLY A 137 6.19 18.23 -11.19
C GLY A 137 5.75 19.65 -11.56
N PRO A 138 5.67 20.58 -10.61
CA PRO A 138 5.98 20.39 -9.18
C PRO A 138 4.93 19.55 -8.43
N LEU A 139 5.36 18.89 -7.33
CA LEU A 139 4.50 18.01 -6.54
C LEU A 139 3.87 18.80 -5.37
N PHE A 140 2.55 18.89 -5.36
CA PHE A 140 1.77 19.53 -4.30
C PHE A 140 0.71 18.59 -3.74
N PRO A 141 1.08 17.68 -2.82
CA PRO A 141 0.13 16.78 -2.19
C PRO A 141 -0.93 17.56 -1.40
N ILE A 142 -2.19 17.11 -1.47
CA ILE A 142 -3.33 17.75 -0.80
C ILE A 142 -3.75 17.05 0.50
N SER A 143 -2.97 16.06 0.96
CA SER A 143 -3.17 15.37 2.24
C SER A 143 -1.87 15.30 3.02
N LEU A 144 -1.97 15.20 4.36
CA LEU A 144 -0.79 15.04 5.24
C LEU A 144 -0.07 13.73 4.96
N TYR A 145 -0.83 12.66 4.66
CA TYR A 145 -0.27 11.40 4.19
C TYR A 145 0.56 11.57 2.92
N GLY A 146 0.03 12.28 1.91
CA GLY A 146 0.76 12.56 0.68
C GLY A 146 2.01 13.40 0.91
N ALA A 147 1.92 14.41 1.78
CA ALA A 147 3.07 15.24 2.17
C ALA A 147 4.15 14.41 2.87
N SER A 148 3.77 13.50 3.77
CA SER A 148 4.69 12.59 4.42
C SER A 148 5.35 11.62 3.42
N LYS A 149 4.59 11.02 2.50
CA LYS A 149 5.16 10.14 1.46
C LYS A 149 6.15 10.88 0.57
N LEU A 150 5.85 12.11 0.17
CA LEU A 150 6.77 12.96 -0.61
C LEU A 150 8.05 13.29 0.18
N ALA A 151 7.93 13.61 1.46
CA ALA A 151 9.09 13.84 2.34
C ALA A 151 9.97 12.57 2.44
N CYS A 152 9.36 11.38 2.53
CA CYS A 152 10.08 10.11 2.53
C CYS A 152 10.85 9.87 1.21
N GLU A 153 10.24 10.15 0.05
CA GLU A 153 10.93 10.06 -1.24
C GLU A 153 12.16 10.99 -1.28
N GLY A 154 12.01 12.21 -0.76
CA GLY A 154 13.13 13.18 -0.64
C GLY A 154 14.25 12.68 0.27
N LEU A 155 13.93 12.10 1.44
CA LEU A 155 14.90 11.50 2.34
C LEU A 155 15.63 10.32 1.67
N ILE A 156 14.91 9.41 1.04
CA ILE A 156 15.51 8.25 0.33
C ILE A 156 16.45 8.74 -0.76
N SER A 157 16.02 9.71 -1.59
CA SER A 157 16.86 10.31 -2.62
C SER A 157 18.16 10.89 -2.03
N ALA A 158 18.06 11.65 -0.94
CA ALA A 158 19.22 12.24 -0.26
C ALA A 158 20.16 11.15 0.29
N PHE A 159 19.64 10.09 0.90
CA PHE A 159 20.46 8.98 1.40
C PHE A 159 21.13 8.19 0.26
N CYS A 160 20.45 7.99 -0.87
CA CYS A 160 21.04 7.40 -2.06
C CYS A 160 22.28 8.17 -2.50
N HIS A 161 22.15 9.49 -2.64
CA HIS A 161 23.26 10.33 -3.13
C HIS A 161 24.38 10.55 -2.11
N ASN A 162 24.06 10.73 -0.83
CA ASN A 162 25.05 11.05 0.20
C ASN A 162 25.74 9.83 0.80
N TYR A 163 25.08 8.67 0.84
CA TYR A 163 25.56 7.47 1.55
C TYR A 163 25.63 6.22 0.67
N ASN A 164 25.58 6.41 -0.65
CA ASN A 164 25.68 5.33 -1.63
C ASN A 164 24.65 4.21 -1.41
N PHE A 165 23.39 4.60 -1.13
CA PHE A 165 22.28 3.67 -1.11
C PHE A 165 21.80 3.42 -2.54
N GLN A 166 21.09 2.32 -2.73
CA GLN A 166 20.27 2.05 -3.91
C GLN A 166 18.80 2.01 -3.50
N GLY A 167 17.98 2.84 -4.14
CA GLY A 167 16.57 3.01 -3.80
C GLY A 167 15.63 2.65 -4.94
N TRP A 168 14.51 2.01 -4.59
CA TRP A 168 13.38 1.77 -5.47
C TRP A 168 12.12 2.33 -4.83
N ILE A 169 11.54 3.34 -5.45
CA ILE A 169 10.31 4.02 -5.02
C ILE A 169 9.18 3.57 -5.94
N PHE A 170 8.10 3.07 -5.35
CA PHE A 170 6.90 2.70 -6.09
C PHE A 170 5.71 3.57 -5.67
N ARG A 171 5.22 4.40 -6.58
CA ARG A 171 4.02 5.23 -6.39
C ARG A 171 2.79 4.42 -6.77
N PHE A 172 2.09 3.91 -5.77
CA PHE A 172 0.96 3.00 -5.97
C PHE A 172 -0.30 3.75 -6.40
N ALA A 173 -1.08 3.13 -7.32
CA ALA A 173 -2.51 3.33 -7.44
C ALA A 173 -3.24 2.77 -6.20
N ASN A 174 -4.58 2.71 -6.19
CA ASN A 174 -5.29 2.03 -5.13
C ASN A 174 -5.00 0.53 -5.19
N ILE A 175 -4.62 -0.05 -4.05
CA ILE A 175 -4.38 -1.49 -3.95
C ILE A 175 -5.60 -2.14 -3.29
N CYS A 176 -6.02 -3.30 -3.80
CA CYS A 176 -7.11 -4.11 -3.25
C CYS A 176 -6.73 -5.59 -3.20
N GLY A 177 -7.36 -6.35 -2.32
CA GLY A 177 -7.15 -7.79 -2.20
C GLY A 177 -7.10 -8.27 -0.76
N ARG A 178 -6.69 -9.50 -0.59
CA ARG A 178 -6.58 -10.24 0.66
C ARG A 178 -5.79 -9.46 1.72
N HIS A 179 -6.24 -9.54 2.97
CA HIS A 179 -5.72 -8.80 4.14
C HIS A 179 -5.95 -7.28 4.07
N GLY A 180 -6.78 -6.78 3.13
CA GLY A 180 -7.15 -5.37 3.07
C GLY A 180 -7.76 -4.88 4.38
N THR A 181 -7.29 -3.72 4.88
CA THR A 181 -7.74 -3.15 6.16
C THR A 181 -8.58 -1.90 5.99
N HIS A 182 -8.51 -1.27 4.84
CA HIS A 182 -9.18 0.00 4.50
C HIS A 182 -9.53 0.06 3.00
N GLY A 183 -10.18 1.15 2.59
CA GLY A 183 -10.64 1.36 1.22
C GLY A 183 -12.09 0.97 1.01
N ALA A 184 -12.65 1.32 -0.17
CA ALA A 184 -14.09 1.25 -0.43
C ALA A 184 -14.69 -0.14 -0.20
N ILE A 185 -14.02 -1.21 -0.64
CA ILE A 185 -14.52 -2.59 -0.48
C ILE A 185 -14.68 -2.94 1.01
N VAL A 186 -13.64 -2.67 1.81
CA VAL A 186 -13.64 -2.99 3.25
C VAL A 186 -14.66 -2.13 4.00
N ASP A 187 -14.76 -0.84 3.65
CA ASP A 187 -15.73 0.07 4.26
C ASP A 187 -17.17 -0.37 3.96
N PHE A 188 -17.47 -0.72 2.72
CA PHE A 188 -18.79 -1.22 2.33
C PHE A 188 -19.15 -2.54 3.02
N ILE A 189 -18.19 -3.47 3.15
CA ILE A 189 -18.42 -4.71 3.92
C ILE A 189 -18.78 -4.38 5.38
N ARG A 190 -18.05 -3.43 6.01
CA ARG A 190 -18.33 -3.01 7.39
C ARG A 190 -19.71 -2.39 7.52
N LYS A 191 -20.10 -1.50 6.60
CA LYS A 191 -21.41 -0.85 6.58
C LYS A 191 -22.54 -1.88 6.41
N LEU A 192 -22.41 -2.80 5.47
CA LEU A 192 -23.41 -3.85 5.22
C LEU A 192 -23.58 -4.82 6.40
N ARG A 193 -22.56 -4.99 7.22
CA ARG A 193 -22.66 -5.76 8.47
C ARG A 193 -23.43 -5.03 9.57
N GLN A 194 -23.43 -3.69 9.54
CA GLN A 194 -24.19 -2.87 10.49
C GLN A 194 -25.62 -2.65 10.03
N ASP A 195 -25.84 -2.42 8.75
CA ASP A 195 -27.16 -2.31 8.12
C ASP A 195 -27.16 -3.07 6.79
N SER A 196 -27.81 -4.22 6.77
CA SER A 196 -27.92 -5.07 5.57
C SER A 196 -29.00 -4.60 4.57
N ARG A 197 -29.69 -3.49 4.85
CA ARG A 197 -30.75 -2.94 3.99
C ARG A 197 -30.32 -1.68 3.25
N HIS A 198 -29.36 -0.93 3.78
CA HIS A 198 -28.89 0.30 3.16
C HIS A 198 -27.37 0.35 3.15
N LEU A 199 -26.81 0.68 1.99
CA LEU A 199 -25.39 0.92 1.84
C LEU A 199 -25.15 2.39 1.49
N GLU A 200 -24.56 3.13 2.43
CA GLU A 200 -24.11 4.48 2.19
C GLU A 200 -22.84 4.49 1.33
N VAL A 201 -22.91 5.21 0.22
CA VAL A 201 -21.79 5.46 -0.70
C VAL A 201 -21.45 6.95 -0.61
N LEU A 202 -20.22 7.25 -0.19
CA LEU A 202 -19.74 8.62 -0.08
C LEU A 202 -19.62 9.25 -1.47
N GLY A 203 -19.99 10.53 -1.61
CA GLY A 203 -20.03 11.24 -2.87
C GLY A 203 -21.27 10.88 -3.70
N ASP A 204 -21.17 11.06 -5.02
CA ASP A 204 -22.25 10.73 -5.98
C ASP A 204 -22.10 9.31 -6.57
N GLY A 205 -21.08 8.54 -6.12
CA GLY A 205 -20.77 7.20 -6.57
C GLY A 205 -20.02 7.10 -7.91
N ARG A 206 -19.83 8.22 -8.61
CA ARG A 206 -19.18 8.28 -9.93
C ARG A 206 -17.67 8.44 -9.86
N GLN A 207 -17.13 8.85 -8.70
CA GLN A 207 -15.68 8.91 -8.50
C GLN A 207 -15.07 7.53 -8.78
N ALA A 208 -14.15 7.47 -9.75
CA ALA A 208 -13.56 6.24 -10.26
C ALA A 208 -12.04 6.28 -10.15
N LYS A 209 -11.46 5.19 -9.68
CA LYS A 209 -10.01 5.06 -9.47
C LYS A 209 -9.49 3.75 -10.04
N PRO A 210 -8.22 3.68 -10.47
CA PRO A 210 -7.60 2.42 -10.82
C PRO A 210 -7.33 1.60 -9.54
N TYR A 211 -7.74 0.34 -9.53
CA TYR A 211 -7.49 -0.62 -8.47
C TYR A 211 -6.57 -1.73 -8.98
N LEU A 212 -5.39 -1.84 -8.39
CA LEU A 212 -4.43 -2.91 -8.67
C LEU A 212 -4.56 -4.01 -7.61
N HIS A 213 -4.63 -5.26 -8.04
CA HIS A 213 -4.68 -6.37 -7.11
C HIS A 213 -3.37 -6.53 -6.34
N VAL A 214 -3.43 -6.87 -5.04
CA VAL A 214 -2.25 -6.94 -4.16
C VAL A 214 -1.18 -7.90 -4.67
N TYR A 215 -1.54 -9.02 -5.28
CA TYR A 215 -0.57 -9.95 -5.86
C TYR A 215 0.19 -9.34 -7.04
N GLU A 216 -0.48 -8.57 -7.88
CA GLU A 216 0.18 -7.84 -8.96
C GLU A 216 1.01 -6.67 -8.44
N CYS A 217 0.58 -6.03 -7.34
CA CYS A 217 1.37 -5.02 -6.65
C CYS A 217 2.70 -5.62 -6.16
N VAL A 218 2.66 -6.74 -5.47
CA VAL A 218 3.85 -7.46 -5.00
C VAL A 218 4.73 -7.88 -6.18
N ASP A 219 4.14 -8.45 -7.22
CA ASP A 219 4.86 -8.88 -8.41
C ASP A 219 5.57 -7.70 -9.12
N GLY A 220 4.88 -6.57 -9.27
CA GLY A 220 5.45 -5.35 -9.87
C GLY A 220 6.59 -4.75 -9.02
N ILE A 221 6.47 -4.75 -7.68
CA ILE A 221 7.54 -4.35 -6.77
C ILE A 221 8.78 -5.21 -6.99
N LEU A 222 8.61 -6.53 -6.95
CA LEU A 222 9.72 -7.49 -7.09
C LEU A 222 10.34 -7.40 -8.48
N TYR A 223 9.51 -7.26 -9.52
CA TYR A 223 10.00 -7.10 -10.88
C TYR A 223 10.86 -5.85 -11.05
N GLY A 224 10.39 -4.70 -10.57
CA GLY A 224 11.12 -3.43 -10.63
C GLY A 224 12.42 -3.48 -9.82
N TRP A 225 12.39 -4.06 -8.60
CA TRP A 225 13.57 -4.26 -7.79
C TRP A 225 14.61 -5.15 -8.46
N HIS A 226 14.20 -6.28 -9.07
CA HIS A 226 15.11 -7.21 -9.73
C HIS A 226 15.71 -6.68 -11.03
N ASN A 227 15.02 -5.82 -11.77
CA ASN A 227 15.39 -5.44 -13.14
C ASN A 227 15.90 -4.01 -13.29
N ALA A 228 15.62 -3.10 -12.36
CA ALA A 228 16.12 -1.73 -12.39
C ALA A 228 17.43 -1.60 -11.61
N ARG A 229 18.43 -0.89 -12.17
CA ARG A 229 19.80 -0.83 -11.63
C ARG A 229 20.30 0.58 -11.36
N GLU A 230 19.49 1.59 -11.58
CA GLU A 230 19.86 2.96 -11.24
C GLU A 230 20.05 3.13 -9.72
N GLN A 231 20.83 4.12 -9.32
CA GLN A 231 21.01 4.42 -7.90
C GLN A 231 19.69 4.79 -7.21
N LEU A 232 18.83 5.51 -7.93
CA LEU A 232 17.46 5.84 -7.52
C LEU A 232 16.49 5.50 -8.65
N ASN A 233 15.57 4.59 -8.38
CA ASN A 233 14.54 4.15 -9.31
C ASN A 233 13.18 4.62 -8.79
N CYS A 234 12.36 5.24 -9.63
CA CYS A 234 11.00 5.61 -9.28
C CYS A 234 10.05 5.09 -10.35
N PHE A 235 8.99 4.40 -9.93
CA PHE A 235 7.99 3.80 -10.79
C PHE A 235 6.58 4.08 -10.30
N ASN A 236 5.70 4.42 -11.23
CA ASN A 236 4.28 4.29 -11.03
C ASN A 236 3.88 2.82 -11.10
N LEU A 237 3.03 2.38 -10.17
CA LEU A 237 2.53 1.01 -10.12
C LEU A 237 1.00 1.02 -10.07
N GLY A 238 0.39 0.63 -11.18
CA GLY A 238 -1.06 0.63 -11.39
C GLY A 238 -1.47 -0.29 -12.53
N CYS A 239 -2.76 -0.31 -12.80
CA CYS A 239 -3.37 -1.14 -13.87
C CYS A 239 -4.15 -0.29 -14.87
N GLY A 240 -4.66 -0.94 -15.91
CA GLY A 240 -5.59 -0.35 -16.87
C GLY A 240 -7.02 -0.24 -16.32
N GLY A 241 -7.74 0.80 -16.78
CA GLY A 241 -9.13 1.04 -16.37
C GLY A 241 -9.25 1.80 -15.06
N ALA A 242 -10.49 1.98 -14.61
CA ALA A 242 -10.85 2.56 -13.32
C ALA A 242 -12.25 2.05 -12.95
N THR A 243 -12.47 1.79 -11.66
CA THR A 243 -13.74 1.27 -11.14
C THR A 243 -14.37 2.34 -10.25
N SER A 244 -15.66 2.63 -10.44
CA SER A 244 -16.37 3.63 -9.64
C SER A 244 -16.83 3.06 -8.29
N ALA A 245 -17.09 3.96 -7.33
CA ALA A 245 -17.60 3.56 -6.03
C ALA A 245 -18.95 2.83 -6.15
N GLU A 246 -19.83 3.27 -7.07
CA GLU A 246 -21.09 2.56 -7.34
C GLU A 246 -20.86 1.16 -7.91
N GLN A 247 -19.92 0.99 -8.85
CA GLN A 247 -19.58 -0.34 -9.40
C GLN A 247 -19.06 -1.27 -8.31
N ILE A 248 -18.19 -0.78 -7.41
CA ILE A 248 -17.69 -1.56 -6.26
C ILE A 248 -18.86 -2.00 -5.37
N ALA A 249 -19.78 -1.07 -5.03
CA ALA A 249 -20.94 -1.37 -4.20
C ALA A 249 -21.83 -2.46 -4.83
N ARG A 250 -22.16 -2.33 -6.11
CA ARG A 250 -22.99 -3.31 -6.83
C ARG A 250 -22.35 -4.70 -6.89
N LEU A 251 -21.06 -4.74 -7.22
CA LEU A 251 -20.30 -5.99 -7.28
C LEU A 251 -20.24 -6.68 -5.91
N LEU A 252 -20.04 -5.90 -4.84
CA LEU A 252 -20.03 -6.45 -3.49
C LEU A 252 -21.38 -7.03 -3.09
N LEU A 253 -22.49 -6.34 -3.41
CA LEU A 253 -23.84 -6.84 -3.14
C LEU A 253 -24.09 -8.16 -3.87
N GLU A 254 -23.67 -8.25 -5.13
CA GLU A 254 -23.76 -9.49 -5.93
C GLU A 254 -22.96 -10.63 -5.28
N THR A 255 -21.70 -10.37 -4.90
CA THR A 255 -20.80 -11.36 -4.29
C THR A 255 -21.33 -11.86 -2.94
N MET A 256 -21.94 -10.98 -2.15
CA MET A 256 -22.55 -11.33 -0.85
C MET A 256 -23.95 -11.94 -0.99
N GLY A 257 -24.53 -12.00 -2.20
CA GLY A 257 -25.89 -12.50 -2.44
C GLY A 257 -27.00 -11.61 -1.89
N LEU A 258 -26.73 -10.32 -1.66
CA LEU A 258 -27.67 -9.36 -1.10
C LEU A 258 -28.47 -8.69 -2.24
N ARG A 259 -29.81 -8.89 -2.27
CA ARG A 259 -30.65 -8.42 -3.39
C ARG A 259 -31.45 -7.16 -3.10
N ASP A 260 -31.84 -6.91 -1.87
CA ASP A 260 -32.78 -5.83 -1.47
C ASP A 260 -32.08 -4.74 -0.67
N VAL A 261 -30.89 -4.33 -1.12
CA VAL A 261 -30.10 -3.27 -0.47
C VAL A 261 -30.23 -1.97 -1.25
N GLY A 262 -30.73 -0.92 -0.60
CA GLY A 262 -30.78 0.42 -1.16
C GLY A 262 -29.40 1.11 -1.11
N LEU A 263 -28.93 1.62 -2.25
CA LEU A 263 -27.73 2.47 -2.28
C LEU A 263 -28.13 3.91 -1.92
N VAL A 264 -27.46 4.48 -0.94
CA VAL A 264 -27.66 5.86 -0.47
C VAL A 264 -26.42 6.68 -0.76
N PHE A 265 -26.50 7.62 -1.69
CA PHE A 265 -25.38 8.49 -2.05
C PHE A 265 -25.42 9.76 -1.21
N THR A 266 -24.26 10.14 -0.62
CA THR A 266 -24.17 11.37 0.20
C THR A 266 -24.12 12.64 -0.63
N GLY A 267 -23.90 12.53 -1.95
CA GLY A 267 -23.78 13.64 -2.89
C GLY A 267 -22.39 14.29 -2.90
N GLY A 268 -22.16 15.15 -3.89
CA GLY A 268 -20.87 15.78 -4.14
C GLY A 268 -19.92 14.93 -4.99
N GLU A 269 -18.93 15.59 -5.59
CA GLU A 269 -17.97 14.95 -6.50
C GLU A 269 -16.85 14.20 -5.77
N ARG A 270 -16.67 14.42 -4.46
CA ARG A 270 -15.59 13.84 -3.62
C ARG A 270 -16.17 13.00 -2.50
N GLY A 271 -15.51 11.90 -2.18
CA GLY A 271 -15.88 11.05 -1.05
C GLY A 271 -15.51 11.67 0.31
N TRP A 272 -14.39 12.39 0.40
CA TRP A 272 -13.92 13.06 1.64
C TRP A 272 -13.01 14.26 1.31
N PRO A 273 -12.74 15.18 2.28
CA PRO A 273 -11.77 16.26 2.10
C PRO A 273 -10.37 15.69 1.79
N GLY A 274 -9.74 16.16 0.69
CA GLY A 274 -8.45 15.63 0.22
C GLY A 274 -8.54 14.41 -0.70
N ASP A 275 -9.76 13.95 -1.03
CA ASP A 275 -9.96 12.96 -2.08
C ASP A 275 -9.67 13.56 -3.46
N VAL A 276 -8.83 12.88 -4.26
CA VAL A 276 -8.57 13.24 -5.66
C VAL A 276 -9.56 12.49 -6.54
N PRO A 277 -10.52 13.18 -7.20
CA PRO A 277 -11.61 12.52 -7.93
C PRO A 277 -11.16 11.64 -9.07
N GLN A 278 -10.11 12.03 -9.76
CA GLN A 278 -9.55 11.29 -10.90
C GLN A 278 -8.04 11.07 -10.71
N VAL A 279 -7.65 9.80 -10.68
CA VAL A 279 -6.25 9.38 -10.63
C VAL A 279 -6.00 8.41 -11.76
N ARG A 280 -5.04 8.72 -12.63
CA ARG A 280 -4.53 7.78 -13.63
C ARG A 280 -3.03 7.93 -13.69
N LEU A 281 -2.33 6.82 -13.49
CA LEU A 281 -0.88 6.77 -13.52
C LEU A 281 -0.39 6.35 -14.91
N ASP A 282 0.64 7.01 -15.42
CA ASP A 282 1.39 6.48 -16.56
C ASP A 282 2.42 5.47 -16.05
N CYS A 283 2.17 4.19 -16.28
CA CYS A 283 3.05 3.09 -15.91
C CYS A 283 4.00 2.67 -17.04
N THR A 284 4.20 3.54 -18.06
CA THR A 284 5.02 3.23 -19.24
C THR A 284 6.45 2.89 -18.87
N LYS A 285 7.01 3.51 -17.82
CA LYS A 285 8.38 3.26 -17.39
C LYS A 285 8.57 1.81 -16.92
N LEU A 286 7.68 1.30 -16.08
CA LEU A 286 7.73 -0.09 -15.62
C LEU A 286 7.39 -1.08 -16.76
N ARG A 287 6.46 -0.70 -17.66
CA ARG A 287 6.14 -1.50 -18.83
C ARG A 287 7.31 -1.61 -19.81
N ARG A 288 8.09 -0.55 -20.02
CA ARG A 288 9.32 -0.60 -20.83
C ARG A 288 10.40 -1.48 -20.20
N LEU A 289 10.41 -1.63 -18.88
CA LEU A 289 11.27 -2.56 -18.18
C LEU A 289 10.83 -4.01 -18.40
N GLY A 290 9.57 -4.26 -18.79
CA GLY A 290 9.00 -5.56 -19.14
C GLY A 290 7.84 -6.02 -18.26
N TRP A 291 7.34 -5.19 -17.34
CA TRP A 291 6.22 -5.56 -16.47
C TRP A 291 4.98 -4.70 -16.72
N GLN A 292 3.83 -5.34 -16.69
CA GLN A 292 2.53 -4.68 -16.63
C GLN A 292 1.52 -5.55 -15.88
N ALA A 293 0.54 -4.92 -15.24
CA ALA A 293 -0.59 -5.62 -14.66
C ALA A 293 -1.39 -6.37 -15.74
N THR A 294 -1.86 -7.56 -15.42
CA THR A 294 -2.65 -8.42 -16.30
C THR A 294 -4.16 -8.22 -16.08
N LEU A 295 -4.56 -7.90 -14.84
CA LEU A 295 -5.94 -7.60 -14.49
C LEU A 295 -6.27 -6.14 -14.80
N THR A 296 -7.48 -5.92 -15.31
CA THR A 296 -8.12 -4.60 -15.31
C THR A 296 -8.54 -4.21 -13.89
N SER A 297 -8.84 -2.92 -13.67
CA SER A 297 -9.35 -2.44 -12.39
C SER A 297 -10.60 -3.20 -11.93
N ASP A 298 -11.55 -3.46 -12.83
CA ASP A 298 -12.80 -4.16 -12.52
C ASP A 298 -12.54 -5.63 -12.13
N GLU A 299 -11.64 -6.32 -12.83
CA GLU A 299 -11.24 -7.70 -12.50
C GLU A 299 -10.50 -7.76 -11.16
N ALA A 300 -9.62 -6.80 -10.87
CA ALA A 300 -8.93 -6.71 -9.60
C ALA A 300 -9.89 -6.48 -8.43
N VAL A 301 -10.86 -5.57 -8.60
CA VAL A 301 -11.92 -5.31 -7.61
C VAL A 301 -12.79 -6.55 -7.40
N LYS A 302 -13.19 -7.24 -8.47
CA LYS A 302 -13.98 -8.47 -8.38
C LYS A 302 -13.25 -9.52 -7.54
N ARG A 303 -12.02 -9.82 -7.89
CA ARG A 303 -11.21 -10.80 -7.17
C ARG A 303 -11.00 -10.41 -5.70
N ALA A 304 -10.65 -9.14 -5.44
CA ALA A 304 -10.48 -8.64 -4.09
C ALA A 304 -11.75 -8.73 -3.24
N THR A 305 -12.92 -8.51 -3.85
CA THR A 305 -14.21 -8.61 -3.18
C THR A 305 -14.48 -10.06 -2.78
N GLU A 306 -14.27 -11.02 -3.68
CA GLU A 306 -14.43 -12.45 -3.42
C GLU A 306 -13.52 -12.90 -2.26
N GLU A 307 -12.22 -12.56 -2.31
CA GLU A 307 -11.23 -12.89 -1.27
C GLU A 307 -11.61 -12.29 0.10
N LEU A 308 -12.01 -11.03 0.16
CA LEU A 308 -12.35 -10.34 1.41
C LEU A 308 -13.66 -10.86 2.03
N VAL A 309 -14.67 -11.19 1.22
CA VAL A 309 -15.91 -11.80 1.70
C VAL A 309 -15.63 -13.19 2.28
N GLU A 310 -14.80 -14.00 1.63
CA GLU A 310 -14.38 -15.30 2.13
C GLU A 310 -13.60 -15.20 3.46
N GLU A 311 -12.58 -14.34 3.54
CA GLU A 311 -11.81 -14.12 4.78
C GLU A 311 -12.70 -13.74 5.97
N ILE A 312 -13.70 -12.92 5.72
CA ILE A 312 -14.62 -12.44 6.76
C ILE A 312 -15.58 -13.53 7.18
N SER A 313 -16.05 -14.36 6.24
CA SER A 313 -16.94 -15.49 6.52
C SER A 313 -16.24 -16.58 7.33
N CYS A 314 -14.98 -16.89 7.02
CA CYS A 314 -14.17 -17.84 7.77
C CYS A 314 -13.92 -17.40 9.21
N LYS A 315 -13.74 -16.09 9.47
CA LYS A 315 -13.51 -15.54 10.83
C LYS A 315 -14.76 -15.55 11.73
N GLN A 316 -15.95 -15.84 11.19
CA GLN A 316 -17.21 -15.98 11.96
C GLN A 316 -17.50 -17.43 12.42
N SER A 317 -16.76 -18.38 11.89
CA SER A 317 -16.96 -19.82 12.18
C SER A 317 -16.12 -20.31 13.37
N TYR A 318 -15.42 -19.41 14.05
CA TYR A 318 -14.63 -19.64 15.26
C TYR A 318 -15.03 -18.62 16.35
#